data_0235756d1b22f2b4986aec6db26c1773
#
_entry.id   0235756d1b22f2b4986aec6db26c1773
#
_cell.length_a   1.000
_cell.length_b   1.000
_cell.length_c   1.000
_cell.angle_alpha   90.00
_cell.angle_beta   90.00
_cell.angle_gamma   90.00
#
_symmetry.space_group_name_H-M   'P 1'
#
loop_
_entity.id
_entity.type
_entity.pdbx_description
1 polymer ?
#
loop_
_entity_poly.entity_id
_entity_poly.type
_entity_poly.pdbx_seq_one_letter_code
_entity_poly.pdbx_strand_id
1 'polypeptide(L)'
;MSFTPNRRSALKLTAAASAASALTAASTSTAHANGQKRIAIIGSGYGGAVAARALTEKGYTVDMIEMGADWEKMAAKSNGYKFDQMTSPTERSMWFENRTDMPLSSIGGLDFVNRSIGRAAGVLGVERFANMKVYVGKGVGGGSLANGGMAVTPIQSYFQQVLPQLDAAEMYNTYFPRANANLGVATPPMDIVGTSKWYQFSRLSAAQAAKAGFQHQFVPNVYDWDYMRRENFGRATRSGLGGQVIFGNDYGKKTLPKTILATAFATGKVNLTTMTEVTSITQQADGTFSLELKTIDFRGNLVGVAKKVYDRVIMAAGSVGTNRLLLQAQATGAIKNLPATLGTNWGPNGNIMVARNVAAATGGYQSGIPAMGVSNWDNSTNSVFAELAPFPAGIDMRIGLYLAITNNPNKGKFTWNQSTGSMELDWDSVKAAPGVAAAKAFMDKINAANPGTSYNTGLFQDRKTFADYFTYHPLGGAVIGETTDLNGEVKGVPGLFVMDGSLIPGKIGVNPFVTITAIAERNMDRLLAAGRFS
;
A
#
# COMPACT_ATOMS: atom_id res chain seq x y z
N MET A 1 0.48 55.40 3.71
CA MET A 1 1.66 55.04 4.52
C MET A 1 2.46 54.02 3.70
N SER A 2 3.61 54.46 3.18
CA SER A 2 4.47 53.67 2.29
C SER A 2 5.38 52.75 3.13
N PHE A 3 5.29 51.45 2.91
CA PHE A 3 6.19 50.48 3.50
C PHE A 3 7.47 50.38 2.66
N THR A 4 8.60 50.80 3.21
CA THR A 4 9.93 50.52 2.67
C THR A 4 10.47 49.20 3.23
N PRO A 5 10.95 48.25 2.42
CA PRO A 5 11.50 47.00 2.93
C PRO A 5 12.90 47.22 3.55
N ASN A 6 13.09 46.61 4.71
CA ASN A 6 14.29 46.72 5.51
C ASN A 6 15.46 45.93 4.86
N ARG A 7 16.65 46.55 4.78
CA ARG A 7 17.88 45.99 4.17
C ARG A 7 18.32 44.59 4.66
N ARG A 8 17.85 44.14 5.82
CA ARG A 8 18.13 42.80 6.36
C ARG A 8 17.35 41.67 5.67
N SER A 9 16.24 41.97 5.02
CA SER A 9 15.45 40.97 4.26
C SER A 9 16.03 40.73 2.88
N ALA A 10 16.68 41.72 2.27
CA ALA A 10 17.32 41.57 0.96
C ALA A 10 18.60 40.70 1.00
N LEU A 11 19.36 40.79 2.12
CA LEU A 11 20.57 39.97 2.30
C LEU A 11 20.30 38.48 2.57
N LYS A 12 19.12 38.14 3.07
CA LYS A 12 18.74 36.71 3.26
C LYS A 12 18.24 36.06 1.97
N LEU A 13 17.69 36.80 1.04
CA LEU A 13 17.30 36.30 -0.29
C LEU A 13 18.49 36.11 -1.23
N THR A 14 19.53 36.94 -1.15
CA THR A 14 20.75 36.78 -1.96
C THR A 14 21.66 35.64 -1.46
N ALA A 15 21.67 35.35 -0.17
CA ALA A 15 22.42 34.20 0.38
C ALA A 15 21.78 32.86 0.04
N ALA A 16 20.45 32.78 -0.12
CA ALA A 16 19.75 31.57 -0.53
C ALA A 16 19.91 31.26 -2.04
N ALA A 17 20.05 32.30 -2.87
CA ALA A 17 20.26 32.15 -4.31
C ALA A 17 21.70 31.76 -4.67
N SER A 18 22.70 32.10 -3.86
CA SER A 18 24.11 31.74 -4.10
C SER A 18 24.50 30.35 -3.54
N ALA A 19 23.72 29.80 -2.61
CA ALA A 19 23.93 28.43 -2.15
C ALA A 19 23.33 27.35 -3.10
N ALA A 20 22.36 27.74 -3.95
CA ALA A 20 21.76 26.84 -4.94
C ALA A 20 22.63 26.59 -6.18
N SER A 21 23.70 27.40 -6.38
CA SER A 21 24.53 27.32 -7.61
C SER A 21 25.80 26.49 -7.46
N ALA A 22 26.08 25.88 -6.31
CA ALA A 22 27.33 25.16 -6.06
C ALA A 22 27.19 23.63 -5.92
N LEU A 23 25.99 23.06 -6.11
CA LEU A 23 25.78 21.61 -6.16
C LEU A 23 25.49 21.15 -7.61
N THR A 24 26.41 21.42 -8.52
CA THR A 24 26.46 20.70 -9.80
C THR A 24 26.87 19.26 -9.51
N ALA A 25 25.87 18.40 -9.45
CA ALA A 25 26.05 16.96 -9.30
C ALA A 25 26.86 16.44 -10.48
N ALA A 26 28.03 15.88 -10.19
CA ALA A 26 28.76 15.07 -11.15
C ALA A 26 27.87 13.91 -11.59
N SER A 27 27.52 13.86 -12.86
CA SER A 27 26.85 12.70 -13.47
C SER A 27 27.85 11.54 -13.49
N THR A 28 27.88 10.74 -12.44
CA THR A 28 28.65 9.49 -12.45
C THR A 28 27.82 8.44 -13.19
N SER A 29 28.04 8.34 -14.50
CA SER A 29 27.66 7.15 -15.25
C SER A 29 28.68 6.04 -14.88
N THR A 30 28.39 5.26 -13.87
CA THR A 30 29.09 3.99 -13.69
C THR A 30 28.55 3.03 -14.74
N ALA A 31 29.27 2.90 -15.87
CA ALA A 31 29.06 1.80 -16.81
C ALA A 31 29.25 0.49 -16.03
N HIS A 32 28.26 -0.41 -16.08
CA HIS A 32 28.47 -1.75 -15.56
C HIS A 32 29.58 -2.43 -16.39
N ALA A 33 30.56 -3.03 -15.71
CA ALA A 33 31.80 -3.56 -16.29
C ALA A 33 31.61 -4.70 -17.32
N ASN A 34 30.35 -5.12 -17.64
CA ASN A 34 30.06 -6.27 -18.49
C ASN A 34 29.06 -6.02 -19.63
N GLY A 35 28.82 -4.78 -20.06
CA GLY A 35 27.86 -4.49 -21.13
C GLY A 35 26.38 -4.75 -20.79
N GLN A 36 26.06 -5.06 -19.55
CA GLN A 36 24.67 -5.23 -19.11
C GLN A 36 23.92 -3.89 -19.05
N LYS A 37 22.62 -3.92 -19.36
CA LYS A 37 21.73 -2.78 -19.23
C LYS A 37 21.69 -2.29 -17.76
N ARG A 38 21.68 -0.97 -17.58
CA ARG A 38 21.45 -0.33 -16.28
C ARG A 38 19.95 -0.36 -16.00
N ILE A 39 19.55 -0.99 -14.92
CA ILE A 39 18.14 -1.22 -14.57
C ILE A 39 17.83 -0.50 -13.26
N ALA A 40 16.85 0.41 -13.28
CA ALA A 40 16.29 1.01 -12.07
C ALA A 40 14.96 0.37 -11.69
N ILE A 41 14.76 0.17 -10.38
CA ILE A 41 13.47 -0.20 -9.79
C ILE A 41 13.08 0.94 -8.84
N ILE A 42 11.98 1.63 -9.14
CA ILE A 42 11.48 2.75 -8.34
C ILE A 42 10.42 2.24 -7.38
N GLY A 43 10.79 2.10 -6.11
CA GLY A 43 9.96 1.53 -5.05
C GLY A 43 10.28 0.06 -4.76
N SER A 44 10.21 -0.30 -3.49
CA SER A 44 10.55 -1.63 -2.96
C SER A 44 9.32 -2.41 -2.46
N GLY A 45 8.11 -2.01 -2.88
CA GLY A 45 6.86 -2.70 -2.58
C GLY A 45 6.75 -4.07 -3.30
N TYR A 46 5.57 -4.68 -3.27
CA TYR A 46 5.34 -6.05 -3.74
C TYR A 46 5.88 -6.32 -5.14
N GLY A 47 5.53 -5.49 -6.12
CA GLY A 47 6.01 -5.69 -7.50
C GLY A 47 7.49 -5.40 -7.67
N GLY A 48 8.02 -4.36 -7.00
CA GLY A 48 9.45 -4.04 -7.02
C GLY A 48 10.30 -5.13 -6.38
N ALA A 49 9.81 -5.77 -5.32
CA ALA A 49 10.47 -6.90 -4.67
C ALA A 49 10.55 -8.12 -5.62
N VAL A 50 9.44 -8.45 -6.30
CA VAL A 50 9.42 -9.53 -7.30
C VAL A 50 10.37 -9.23 -8.45
N ALA A 51 10.34 -8.00 -8.98
CA ALA A 51 11.23 -7.59 -10.07
C ALA A 51 12.70 -7.69 -9.69
N ALA A 52 13.06 -7.21 -8.48
CA ALA A 52 14.43 -7.31 -7.98
C ALA A 52 14.88 -8.76 -7.85
N ARG A 53 14.06 -9.63 -7.23
CA ARG A 53 14.39 -11.05 -7.11
C ARG A 53 14.56 -11.71 -8.48
N ALA A 54 13.59 -11.57 -9.37
CA ALA A 54 13.59 -12.23 -10.66
C ALA A 54 14.80 -11.81 -11.53
N LEU A 55 15.17 -10.53 -11.51
CA LEU A 55 16.33 -10.02 -12.24
C LEU A 55 17.65 -10.51 -11.62
N THR A 56 17.78 -10.41 -10.31
CA THR A 56 19.06 -10.74 -9.65
C THR A 56 19.35 -12.23 -9.62
N GLU A 57 18.33 -13.09 -9.54
CA GLU A 57 18.45 -14.54 -9.73
C GLU A 57 18.89 -14.92 -11.16
N LYS A 58 18.58 -14.07 -12.17
CA LYS A 58 19.08 -14.20 -13.55
C LYS A 58 20.44 -13.54 -13.79
N GLY A 59 21.07 -13.00 -12.74
CA GLY A 59 22.40 -12.43 -12.80
C GLY A 59 22.48 -10.94 -13.10
N TYR A 60 21.36 -10.25 -13.31
CA TYR A 60 21.33 -8.79 -13.50
C TYR A 60 21.64 -8.07 -12.19
N THR A 61 22.32 -6.93 -12.29
CA THR A 61 22.46 -5.98 -11.19
C THR A 61 21.41 -4.89 -11.34
N VAL A 62 20.73 -4.52 -10.23
CA VAL A 62 19.67 -3.51 -10.24
C VAL A 62 19.92 -2.43 -9.20
N ASP A 63 19.57 -1.19 -9.55
CA ASP A 63 19.49 -0.06 -8.61
C ASP A 63 18.05 0.05 -8.12
N MET A 64 17.80 -0.25 -6.84
CA MET A 64 16.50 -0.09 -6.19
C MET A 64 16.48 1.22 -5.40
N ILE A 65 15.50 2.10 -5.72
CA ILE A 65 15.37 3.42 -5.12
C ILE A 65 14.09 3.45 -4.30
N GLU A 66 14.23 3.64 -2.99
CA GLU A 66 13.13 3.68 -2.02
C GLU A 66 13.10 5.05 -1.32
N MET A 67 11.92 5.68 -1.31
CA MET A 67 11.79 7.00 -0.67
C MET A 67 11.80 6.95 0.85
N GLY A 68 11.38 5.85 1.45
CA GLY A 68 11.33 5.67 2.89
C GLY A 68 12.58 5.00 3.46
N ALA A 69 12.55 4.76 4.77
CA ALA A 69 13.67 4.20 5.51
C ALA A 69 13.81 2.68 5.33
N ASP A 70 15.03 2.19 5.49
CA ASP A 70 15.29 0.77 5.76
C ASP A 70 15.08 0.51 7.25
N TRP A 71 13.87 0.08 7.59
CA TRP A 71 13.47 -0.14 8.99
C TRP A 71 14.20 -1.30 9.65
N GLU A 72 14.76 -2.23 8.88
CA GLU A 72 15.62 -3.29 9.42
C GLU A 72 16.96 -2.73 9.92
N LYS A 73 17.51 -1.72 9.22
CA LYS A 73 18.74 -1.02 9.62
C LYS A 73 18.51 0.09 10.64
N MET A 74 17.31 0.67 10.69
CA MET A 74 16.93 1.61 11.73
C MET A 74 16.67 0.87 13.06
N ALA A 75 17.66 0.11 13.50
CA ALA A 75 17.57 -0.69 14.70
C ALA A 75 16.96 0.10 15.85
N ALA A 76 16.13 -0.55 16.60
CA ALA A 76 15.39 -0.07 17.72
C ALA A 76 16.24 0.81 18.67
N LYS A 77 16.23 2.10 18.45
CA LYS A 77 16.77 3.07 19.41
C LYS A 77 15.77 3.40 20.52
N SER A 78 14.57 2.82 20.50
CA SER A 78 13.53 3.07 21.49
C SER A 78 12.86 1.77 21.91
N ASN A 79 13.06 1.37 23.15
CA ASN A 79 12.32 0.30 23.86
C ASN A 79 12.20 -1.07 23.17
N GLY A 80 13.08 -1.41 22.23
CA GLY A 80 13.10 -2.72 21.57
C GLY A 80 12.07 -2.90 20.44
N TYR A 81 11.30 -1.86 20.06
CA TYR A 81 10.35 -1.92 18.96
C TYR A 81 10.85 -1.13 17.74
N LYS A 82 10.72 -1.69 16.53
CA LYS A 82 10.95 -0.97 15.26
C LYS A 82 9.80 -0.04 14.94
N PHE A 83 8.59 -0.51 15.16
CA PHE A 83 7.35 0.15 14.82
C PHE A 83 6.54 0.47 16.07
N ASP A 84 5.69 1.49 15.94
CA ASP A 84 4.85 1.95 17.03
C ASP A 84 3.56 1.13 17.14
N GLN A 85 3.03 1.04 18.34
CA GLN A 85 1.68 0.55 18.57
C GLN A 85 0.65 1.63 18.20
N MET A 86 -0.54 1.22 17.76
CA MET A 86 -1.63 2.15 17.42
C MET A 86 -1.98 3.10 18.58
N THR A 87 -1.84 2.63 19.82
CA THR A 87 -2.17 3.39 21.03
C THR A 87 -1.04 4.28 21.53
N SER A 88 0.17 4.13 21.01
CA SER A 88 1.36 4.83 21.46
C SER A 88 2.23 5.29 20.28
N PRO A 89 1.69 6.13 19.39
CA PRO A 89 2.40 6.61 18.21
C PRO A 89 3.52 7.59 18.58
N THR A 90 4.59 7.58 17.78
CA THR A 90 5.70 8.52 17.85
C THR A 90 5.96 9.14 16.46
N GLU A 91 7.03 9.89 16.31
CA GLU A 91 7.50 10.43 15.04
C GLU A 91 7.78 9.37 13.94
N ARG A 92 7.87 8.09 14.32
CA ARG A 92 8.10 6.97 13.41
C ARG A 92 6.81 6.47 12.75
N SER A 93 5.67 6.87 13.30
CA SER A 93 4.34 6.41 12.86
C SER A 93 3.96 6.96 11.49
N MET A 94 4.10 8.28 11.27
CA MET A 94 3.58 8.90 10.07
C MET A 94 4.62 9.75 9.32
N TRP A 95 4.54 9.72 8.00
CA TRP A 95 5.45 10.38 7.08
C TRP A 95 5.24 11.90 7.08
N PHE A 96 6.14 12.61 7.77
CA PHE A 96 6.17 14.08 7.90
C PHE A 96 4.89 14.74 8.40
N GLU A 97 4.12 14.04 9.23
CA GLU A 97 2.96 14.61 9.91
C GLU A 97 3.31 15.06 11.34
N ASN A 98 2.61 16.07 11.83
CA ASN A 98 2.72 16.54 13.22
C ASN A 98 1.69 15.86 14.14
N ARG A 99 0.77 15.12 13.56
CA ARG A 99 -0.30 14.38 14.24
C ARG A 99 -0.61 13.13 13.46
N THR A 100 -1.01 12.07 14.13
CA THR A 100 -1.54 10.90 13.43
C THR A 100 -2.85 11.25 12.72
N ASP A 101 -3.08 10.65 11.58
CA ASP A 101 -4.30 10.78 10.78
C ASP A 101 -4.86 9.39 10.51
N MET A 102 -5.36 8.75 11.57
CA MET A 102 -6.04 7.45 11.44
C MET A 102 -7.46 7.66 10.95
N PRO A 103 -8.04 6.72 10.21
CA PRO A 103 -9.40 6.84 9.69
C PRO A 103 -10.48 6.80 10.78
N LEU A 104 -10.14 6.29 11.94
CA LEU A 104 -10.94 6.36 13.15
C LEU A 104 -10.61 7.69 13.84
N SER A 105 -11.51 8.66 13.77
CA SER A 105 -11.20 10.02 14.24
C SER A 105 -11.92 10.42 15.52
N SER A 106 -13.01 9.75 15.91
CA SER A 106 -13.74 10.23 17.07
C SER A 106 -14.43 9.12 17.88
N ILE A 107 -14.53 9.38 19.18
CA ILE A 107 -15.47 8.69 20.07
C ILE A 107 -16.38 9.79 20.60
N GLY A 108 -17.69 9.70 20.30
CA GLY A 108 -18.65 10.70 20.74
C GLY A 108 -18.47 12.10 20.14
N GLY A 109 -17.79 12.22 18.99
CA GLY A 109 -17.55 13.50 18.30
C GLY A 109 -16.26 14.22 18.71
N LEU A 110 -15.50 13.68 19.68
CA LEU A 110 -14.21 14.19 20.10
C LEU A 110 -13.09 13.26 19.56
N ASP A 111 -12.06 13.84 18.95
CA ASP A 111 -10.92 13.08 18.44
C ASP A 111 -9.96 12.68 19.57
N PHE A 112 -10.22 11.52 20.17
CA PHE A 112 -9.34 10.90 21.17
C PHE A 112 -8.35 9.90 20.59
N VAL A 113 -8.45 9.61 19.29
CA VAL A 113 -7.67 8.56 18.63
C VAL A 113 -6.38 9.13 18.07
N ASN A 114 -6.46 10.26 17.36
CA ASN A 114 -5.30 10.89 16.76
C ASN A 114 -4.52 11.72 17.80
N ARG A 115 -3.19 11.55 17.79
CA ARG A 115 -2.28 12.14 18.78
C ARG A 115 -1.22 12.98 18.11
N SER A 116 -0.76 14.03 18.77
CA SER A 116 0.40 14.81 18.36
C SER A 116 1.65 13.94 18.40
N ILE A 117 2.46 14.02 17.35
CA ILE A 117 3.72 13.30 17.19
C ILE A 117 4.80 14.27 16.67
N GLY A 118 6.07 13.88 16.79
CA GLY A 118 7.17 14.58 16.13
C GLY A 118 7.10 14.39 14.62
N ARG A 119 7.53 15.39 13.85
CA ARG A 119 7.57 15.36 12.39
C ARG A 119 8.85 14.68 11.90
N ALA A 120 8.72 13.53 11.26
CA ALA A 120 9.85 12.79 10.69
C ALA A 120 9.39 11.84 9.56
N ALA A 121 10.32 11.12 8.96
CA ALA A 121 10.07 10.12 7.91
C ALA A 121 9.48 8.82 8.49
N GLY A 122 8.24 8.89 9.00
CA GLY A 122 7.53 7.74 9.55
C GLY A 122 7.08 6.73 8.49
N VAL A 123 6.57 5.58 8.94
CA VAL A 123 6.29 4.43 8.07
C VAL A 123 5.00 4.58 7.25
N LEU A 124 4.02 5.35 7.72
CA LEU A 124 2.72 5.50 7.06
C LEU A 124 2.58 6.89 6.44
N GLY A 125 2.47 6.96 5.13
CA GLY A 125 2.11 8.18 4.40
C GLY A 125 0.61 8.29 4.17
N VAL A 126 0.11 9.52 4.09
CA VAL A 126 -1.26 9.83 3.69
C VAL A 126 -1.21 10.78 2.50
N GLU A 127 -1.67 10.31 1.36
CA GLU A 127 -1.87 11.13 0.17
C GLU A 127 -3.30 11.66 0.18
N ARG A 128 -3.45 12.98 0.23
CA ARG A 128 -4.75 13.63 0.38
C ARG A 128 -5.21 14.22 -0.95
N PHE A 129 -6.37 13.76 -1.39
CA PHE A 129 -7.13 14.34 -2.50
C PHE A 129 -8.41 14.99 -1.96
N ALA A 130 -9.13 15.74 -2.79
CA ALA A 130 -10.30 16.51 -2.36
C ALA A 130 -11.32 15.67 -1.55
N ASN A 131 -11.60 14.43 -1.96
CA ASN A 131 -12.61 13.56 -1.34
C ASN A 131 -12.05 12.19 -0.93
N MET A 132 -10.73 11.99 -0.97
CA MET A 132 -10.13 10.68 -0.72
C MET A 132 -8.77 10.80 -0.02
N LYS A 133 -8.60 10.07 1.07
CA LYS A 133 -7.31 9.83 1.71
C LYS A 133 -6.78 8.46 1.26
N VAL A 134 -5.57 8.42 0.77
CA VAL A 134 -4.92 7.16 0.37
C VAL A 134 -3.74 6.90 1.30
N TYR A 135 -3.81 5.83 2.07
CA TYR A 135 -2.73 5.43 2.96
C TYR A 135 -1.70 4.57 2.22
N VAL A 136 -0.43 4.89 2.37
CA VAL A 136 0.68 4.23 1.68
C VAL A 136 1.82 3.92 2.64
N GLY A 137 2.35 2.71 2.59
CA GLY A 137 3.54 2.32 3.36
C GLY A 137 4.80 2.97 2.77
N LYS A 138 5.62 3.59 3.61
CA LYS A 138 6.89 4.26 3.27
C LYS A 138 8.04 3.51 3.91
N GLY A 139 8.94 2.98 3.10
CA GLY A 139 10.11 2.23 3.55
C GLY A 139 10.36 0.98 2.75
N VAL A 140 11.52 0.36 2.96
CA VAL A 140 11.92 -0.88 2.29
C VAL A 140 10.91 -1.98 2.59
N GLY A 141 10.18 -2.41 1.55
CA GLY A 141 9.04 -3.33 1.66
C GLY A 141 7.67 -2.68 1.45
N GLY A 142 7.59 -1.34 1.33
CA GLY A 142 6.37 -0.60 1.01
C GLY A 142 5.18 -0.98 1.88
N GLY A 143 4.03 -1.24 1.26
CA GLY A 143 2.78 -1.60 1.94
C GLY A 143 2.86 -2.84 2.84
N SER A 144 3.83 -3.74 2.63
CA SER A 144 4.01 -4.92 3.48
C SER A 144 4.33 -4.57 4.93
N LEU A 145 4.89 -3.36 5.17
CA LEU A 145 5.22 -2.89 6.51
C LEU A 145 3.96 -2.55 7.32
N ALA A 146 2.98 -1.88 6.70
CA ALA A 146 1.85 -1.23 7.36
C ALA A 146 0.50 -1.95 7.19
N ASN A 147 0.36 -2.91 6.26
CA ASN A 147 -0.90 -3.61 6.06
C ASN A 147 -1.21 -4.65 7.17
N GLY A 148 -2.47 -5.06 7.26
CA GLY A 148 -2.94 -6.07 8.21
C GLY A 148 -2.44 -7.50 7.92
N GLY A 149 -1.86 -7.75 6.75
CA GLY A 149 -1.29 -9.04 6.38
C GLY A 149 -2.27 -10.11 5.91
N MET A 150 -3.54 -9.78 5.66
CA MET A 150 -4.54 -10.71 5.11
C MET A 150 -4.20 -11.05 3.65
N ALA A 151 -3.84 -12.32 3.39
CA ALA A 151 -3.33 -12.80 2.10
C ALA A 151 -4.41 -13.57 1.34
N VAL A 152 -5.44 -12.87 0.91
CA VAL A 152 -6.58 -13.49 0.25
C VAL A 152 -6.36 -13.52 -1.26
N THR A 153 -6.40 -14.72 -1.85
CA THR A 153 -6.50 -14.89 -3.29
C THR A 153 -7.95 -14.65 -3.72
N PRO A 154 -8.22 -13.80 -4.73
CA PRO A 154 -9.58 -13.59 -5.22
C PRO A 154 -10.17 -14.90 -5.74
N ILE A 155 -11.51 -15.03 -5.74
CA ILE A 155 -12.13 -16.17 -6.43
C ILE A 155 -11.92 -16.03 -7.95
N GLN A 156 -11.74 -17.14 -8.63
CA GLN A 156 -11.35 -17.17 -10.05
C GLN A 156 -12.36 -16.43 -10.95
N SER A 157 -13.65 -16.60 -10.71
CA SER A 157 -14.71 -15.91 -11.47
C SER A 157 -14.63 -14.38 -11.32
N TYR A 158 -14.34 -13.87 -10.13
CA TYR A 158 -14.18 -12.43 -9.90
C TYR A 158 -12.90 -11.89 -10.55
N PHE A 159 -11.79 -12.62 -10.41
CA PHE A 159 -10.53 -12.27 -11.09
C PHE A 159 -10.74 -12.18 -12.60
N GLN A 160 -11.41 -13.16 -13.21
CA GLN A 160 -11.68 -13.20 -14.64
C GLN A 160 -12.61 -12.08 -15.10
N GLN A 161 -13.56 -11.66 -14.24
CA GLN A 161 -14.40 -10.48 -14.49
C GLN A 161 -13.60 -9.17 -14.52
N VAL A 162 -12.62 -9.04 -13.65
CA VAL A 162 -11.83 -7.81 -13.49
C VAL A 162 -10.67 -7.73 -14.47
N LEU A 163 -10.02 -8.84 -14.76
CA LEU A 163 -8.83 -8.97 -15.62
C LEU A 163 -9.04 -10.04 -16.71
N PRO A 164 -10.07 -9.89 -17.58
CA PRO A 164 -10.41 -10.89 -18.59
C PRO A 164 -9.31 -11.12 -19.63
N GLN A 165 -8.38 -10.18 -19.78
CA GLN A 165 -7.22 -10.26 -20.69
C GLN A 165 -6.08 -11.14 -20.16
N LEU A 166 -6.12 -11.57 -18.90
CA LEU A 166 -5.15 -12.50 -18.32
C LEU A 166 -5.75 -13.91 -18.25
N ASP A 167 -4.94 -14.90 -18.60
CA ASP A 167 -5.36 -16.31 -18.50
C ASP A 167 -5.52 -16.70 -17.01
N ALA A 168 -6.78 -16.90 -16.61
CA ALA A 168 -7.10 -17.27 -15.24
C ALA A 168 -6.54 -18.65 -14.87
N ALA A 169 -6.51 -19.62 -15.80
CA ALA A 169 -5.94 -20.94 -15.52
C ALA A 169 -4.44 -20.84 -15.24
N GLU A 170 -3.70 -20.07 -16.03
CA GLU A 170 -2.28 -19.80 -15.78
C GLU A 170 -2.06 -19.14 -14.41
N MET A 171 -2.89 -18.13 -14.08
CA MET A 171 -2.78 -17.41 -12.80
C MET A 171 -3.03 -18.32 -11.60
N TYR A 172 -4.09 -19.13 -11.64
CA TYR A 172 -4.49 -19.98 -10.50
C TYR A 172 -3.68 -21.27 -10.38
N ASN A 173 -3.14 -21.79 -11.48
CA ASN A 173 -2.31 -22.99 -11.44
C ASN A 173 -0.82 -22.69 -11.18
N THR A 174 -0.34 -21.47 -11.48
CA THR A 174 1.09 -21.15 -11.41
C THR A 174 1.37 -19.94 -10.51
N TYR A 175 0.80 -18.78 -10.83
CA TYR A 175 1.30 -17.53 -10.24
C TYR A 175 0.71 -17.19 -8.89
N PHE A 176 -0.55 -17.46 -8.61
CA PHE A 176 -1.10 -17.33 -7.25
C PHE A 176 -0.46 -18.30 -6.25
N PRO A 177 -0.28 -19.60 -6.56
CA PRO A 177 0.48 -20.52 -5.69
C PRO A 177 1.91 -20.04 -5.43
N ARG A 178 2.62 -19.58 -6.48
CA ARG A 178 3.98 -19.05 -6.36
C ARG A 178 4.03 -17.80 -5.48
N ALA A 179 3.12 -16.85 -5.71
CA ALA A 179 3.03 -15.63 -4.92
C ALA A 179 2.78 -15.94 -3.43
N ASN A 180 1.82 -16.82 -3.13
CA ASN A 180 1.53 -17.25 -1.77
C ASN A 180 2.73 -17.90 -1.09
N ALA A 181 3.45 -18.78 -1.79
CA ALA A 181 4.67 -19.41 -1.28
C ALA A 181 5.78 -18.40 -0.99
N ASN A 182 6.05 -17.49 -1.95
CA ASN A 182 7.08 -16.47 -1.82
C ASN A 182 6.80 -15.43 -0.74
N LEU A 183 5.53 -15.13 -0.48
CA LEU A 183 5.07 -14.27 0.62
C LEU A 183 5.07 -15.00 1.97
N GLY A 184 5.19 -16.31 1.98
CA GLY A 184 5.12 -17.13 3.19
C GLY A 184 3.72 -17.15 3.80
N VAL A 185 2.68 -17.19 2.96
CA VAL A 185 1.28 -17.22 3.39
C VAL A 185 1.01 -18.47 4.21
N ALA A 186 0.29 -18.31 5.31
CA ALA A 186 -0.10 -19.39 6.21
C ALA A 186 -1.56 -19.24 6.66
N THR A 187 -2.23 -20.36 6.89
CA THR A 187 -3.58 -20.38 7.48
C THR A 187 -3.48 -20.25 9.00
N PRO A 188 -4.31 -19.41 9.63
CA PRO A 188 -4.35 -19.28 11.08
C PRO A 188 -4.68 -20.62 11.76
N PRO A 189 -3.89 -21.07 12.76
CA PRO A 189 -4.16 -22.32 13.46
C PRO A 189 -5.34 -22.17 14.43
N MET A 190 -6.25 -23.15 14.43
CA MET A 190 -7.49 -23.10 15.23
C MET A 190 -7.25 -23.18 16.74
N ASP A 191 -6.13 -23.75 17.19
CA ASP A 191 -5.73 -23.76 18.59
C ASP A 191 -5.49 -22.35 19.14
N ILE A 192 -5.10 -21.39 18.28
CA ILE A 192 -4.96 -19.98 18.67
C ILE A 192 -6.24 -19.21 18.40
N VAL A 193 -6.73 -19.18 17.16
CA VAL A 193 -7.88 -18.34 16.81
C VAL A 193 -9.16 -18.80 17.49
N GLY A 194 -9.29 -20.11 17.76
CA GLY A 194 -10.42 -20.73 18.44
C GLY A 194 -10.49 -20.43 19.95
N THR A 195 -9.35 -20.19 20.60
CA THR A 195 -9.29 -20.10 22.07
C THR A 195 -8.78 -18.77 22.61
N SER A 196 -7.91 -18.08 21.88
CA SER A 196 -7.25 -16.86 22.31
C SER A 196 -8.25 -15.72 22.55
N LYS A 197 -8.04 -14.97 23.64
CA LYS A 197 -8.81 -13.75 23.93
C LYS A 197 -8.66 -12.67 22.86
N TRP A 198 -7.55 -12.64 22.13
CA TRP A 198 -7.27 -11.68 21.07
C TRP A 198 -8.19 -11.83 19.85
N TYR A 199 -8.79 -13.02 19.67
CA TYR A 199 -9.68 -13.37 18.56
C TYR A 199 -11.14 -13.51 18.98
N GLN A 200 -11.53 -12.99 20.15
CA GLN A 200 -12.91 -13.07 20.64
C GLN A 200 -13.88 -12.42 19.65
N PHE A 201 -13.57 -11.25 19.13
CA PHE A 201 -14.39 -10.58 18.14
C PHE A 201 -14.47 -11.38 16.81
N SER A 202 -13.39 -12.01 16.39
CA SER A 202 -13.40 -12.85 15.19
C SER A 202 -14.36 -14.03 15.31
N ARG A 203 -14.39 -14.71 16.46
CA ARG A 203 -15.33 -15.80 16.72
C ARG A 203 -16.78 -15.30 16.82
N LEU A 204 -17.01 -14.17 17.46
CA LEU A 204 -18.32 -13.53 17.52
C LEU A 204 -18.83 -13.17 16.11
N SER A 205 -17.97 -12.58 15.29
CA SER A 205 -18.30 -12.21 13.91
C SER A 205 -18.63 -13.44 13.07
N ALA A 206 -17.87 -14.54 13.20
CA ALA A 206 -18.16 -15.80 12.54
C ALA A 206 -19.58 -16.33 12.91
N ALA A 207 -19.91 -16.34 14.20
CA ALA A 207 -21.23 -16.76 14.67
C ALA A 207 -22.36 -15.84 14.16
N GLN A 208 -22.12 -14.52 14.10
CA GLN A 208 -23.09 -13.57 13.56
C GLN A 208 -23.28 -13.72 12.05
N ALA A 209 -22.20 -13.97 11.30
CA ALA A 209 -22.25 -14.22 9.87
C ALA A 209 -23.00 -15.51 9.54
N ALA A 210 -22.75 -16.59 10.29
CA ALA A 210 -23.46 -17.87 10.13
C ALA A 210 -24.98 -17.72 10.32
N LYS A 211 -25.42 -16.97 11.35
CA LYS A 211 -26.84 -16.68 11.56
C LYS A 211 -27.46 -15.90 10.41
N ALA A 212 -26.69 -15.03 9.74
CA ALA A 212 -27.12 -14.27 8.59
C ALA A 212 -27.06 -15.08 7.27
N GLY A 213 -26.60 -16.33 7.31
CA GLY A 213 -26.43 -17.19 6.14
C GLY A 213 -25.28 -16.78 5.23
N PHE A 214 -24.26 -16.05 5.74
CA PHE A 214 -23.07 -15.68 4.99
C PHE A 214 -21.93 -16.67 5.18
N GLN A 215 -21.13 -16.85 4.14
CA GLN A 215 -19.86 -17.55 4.24
C GLN A 215 -18.89 -16.74 5.10
N HIS A 216 -18.12 -17.44 5.90
CA HIS A 216 -17.10 -16.85 6.75
C HIS A 216 -15.93 -17.81 6.92
N GLN A 217 -14.73 -17.24 7.02
CA GLN A 217 -13.53 -18.03 7.17
C GLN A 217 -12.43 -17.27 7.91
N PHE A 218 -11.60 -18.01 8.65
CA PHE A 218 -10.31 -17.50 9.04
C PHE A 218 -9.42 -17.49 7.79
N VAL A 219 -9.00 -16.28 7.37
CA VAL A 219 -8.33 -16.11 6.09
C VAL A 219 -6.83 -16.34 6.20
N PRO A 220 -6.18 -16.87 5.15
CA PRO A 220 -4.72 -16.94 5.07
C PRO A 220 -4.07 -15.57 5.28
N ASN A 221 -2.89 -15.54 5.87
CA ASN A 221 -2.17 -14.31 6.15
C ASN A 221 -0.64 -14.53 6.16
N VAL A 222 0.11 -13.43 6.25
CA VAL A 222 1.57 -13.43 6.19
C VAL A 222 2.20 -13.33 7.58
N TYR A 223 1.75 -14.16 8.52
CA TYR A 223 2.32 -14.23 9.86
C TYR A 223 3.01 -15.55 10.13
N ASP A 224 4.06 -15.51 10.94
CA ASP A 224 4.71 -16.66 11.55
C ASP A 224 3.88 -17.09 12.77
N TRP A 225 3.10 -18.14 12.60
CA TRP A 225 2.19 -18.61 13.64
C TRP A 225 2.89 -19.29 14.81
N ASP A 226 4.13 -19.76 14.66
CA ASP A 226 4.93 -20.23 15.78
C ASP A 226 5.40 -19.06 16.65
N TYR A 227 5.78 -17.93 16.01
CA TYR A 227 6.02 -16.70 16.75
C TYR A 227 4.76 -16.20 17.43
N MET A 228 3.61 -16.15 16.71
CA MET A 228 2.33 -15.67 17.25
C MET A 228 1.82 -16.53 18.41
N ARG A 229 2.07 -17.84 18.39
CA ARG A 229 1.78 -18.74 19.51
C ARG A 229 2.58 -18.35 20.75
N ARG A 230 3.88 -18.10 20.60
CA ARG A 230 4.73 -17.63 21.71
C ARG A 230 4.29 -16.25 22.22
N GLU A 231 3.92 -15.33 21.33
CA GLU A 231 3.38 -14.02 21.67
C GLU A 231 2.07 -14.14 22.47
N ASN A 232 1.16 -15.03 22.05
CA ASN A 232 -0.12 -15.29 22.73
C ASN A 232 0.05 -15.77 24.18
N PHE A 233 1.09 -16.54 24.44
CA PHE A 233 1.42 -17.04 25.79
C PHE A 233 2.42 -16.16 26.56
N GLY A 234 2.77 -14.97 26.05
CA GLY A 234 3.72 -14.06 26.70
C GLY A 234 5.16 -14.53 26.67
N ARG A 235 5.51 -15.45 25.76
CA ARG A 235 6.87 -16.03 25.61
C ARG A 235 7.68 -15.37 24.48
N ALA A 236 7.12 -14.35 23.85
CA ALA A 236 7.78 -13.54 22.84
C ALA A 236 7.30 -12.09 22.93
N THR A 237 8.07 -11.16 22.38
CA THR A 237 7.72 -9.74 22.32
C THR A 237 6.42 -9.56 21.55
N ARG A 238 5.48 -8.81 22.13
CA ARG A 238 4.20 -8.52 21.49
C ARG A 238 4.39 -7.62 20.28
N SER A 239 3.74 -7.98 19.19
CA SER A 239 3.71 -7.21 17.95
C SER A 239 2.27 -7.12 17.41
N GLY A 240 1.85 -8.03 16.57
CA GLY A 240 0.49 -8.06 16.02
C GLY A 240 -0.60 -8.13 17.08
N LEU A 241 -0.46 -8.99 18.09
CA LEU A 241 -1.39 -9.06 19.23
C LEU A 241 -1.30 -7.83 20.14
N GLY A 242 -0.18 -7.10 20.13
CA GLY A 242 0.02 -5.86 20.86
C GLY A 242 -0.47 -4.61 20.15
N GLY A 243 -1.01 -4.71 18.93
CA GLY A 243 -1.52 -3.58 18.15
C GLY A 243 -0.50 -2.91 17.24
N GLN A 244 0.63 -3.54 16.94
CA GLN A 244 1.50 -3.13 15.84
C GLN A 244 0.83 -3.55 14.52
N VAL A 245 0.14 -2.64 13.87
CA VAL A 245 -0.50 -2.94 12.58
C VAL A 245 -0.38 -1.76 11.63
N ILE A 246 -1.09 -0.67 11.84
CA ILE A 246 -1.16 0.43 10.88
C ILE A 246 0.14 1.24 10.80
N PHE A 247 0.88 1.34 11.91
CA PHE A 247 2.19 2.03 11.99
C PHE A 247 3.37 1.07 11.82
N GLY A 248 3.16 0.02 11.05
CA GLY A 248 4.10 -1.04 10.82
C GLY A 248 3.91 -2.23 11.76
N ASN A 249 4.47 -3.37 11.37
CA ASN A 249 4.49 -4.57 12.19
C ASN A 249 5.83 -5.29 12.02
N ASP A 250 6.42 -5.68 13.13
CA ASP A 250 7.67 -6.41 13.16
C ASP A 250 7.45 -7.88 13.58
N TYR A 251 8.44 -8.46 14.15
CA TYR A 251 8.52 -9.79 14.75
C TYR A 251 7.75 -10.89 14.00
N GLY A 252 6.51 -11.16 14.36
CA GLY A 252 5.74 -12.27 13.77
C GLY A 252 5.28 -12.05 12.33
N LYS A 253 5.32 -10.83 11.79
CA LYS A 253 4.89 -10.57 10.41
C LYS A 253 6.01 -10.88 9.41
N LYS A 254 5.68 -11.61 8.36
CA LYS A 254 6.53 -11.90 7.21
C LYS A 254 6.43 -10.76 6.20
N THR A 255 7.12 -9.65 6.47
CA THR A 255 7.23 -8.50 5.57
C THR A 255 8.13 -8.83 4.38
N LEU A 256 8.09 -8.04 3.31
CA LEU A 256 8.94 -8.27 2.14
C LEU A 256 10.44 -8.29 2.46
N PRO A 257 10.98 -7.44 3.36
CA PRO A 257 12.39 -7.58 3.81
C PRO A 257 12.74 -8.94 4.42
N LYS A 258 11.76 -9.66 4.95
CA LYS A 258 11.95 -11.00 5.53
C LYS A 258 11.63 -12.15 4.56
N THR A 259 11.13 -11.83 3.37
CA THR A 259 10.70 -12.82 2.36
C THR A 259 11.33 -12.50 0.99
N ILE A 260 10.56 -11.99 0.03
CA ILE A 260 11.00 -11.81 -1.37
C ILE A 260 12.24 -10.90 -1.47
N LEU A 261 12.29 -9.79 -0.74
CA LEU A 261 13.46 -8.90 -0.74
C LEU A 261 14.69 -9.54 -0.08
N ALA A 262 14.49 -10.36 0.97
CA ALA A 262 15.60 -11.09 1.58
C ALA A 262 16.32 -11.97 0.54
N THR A 263 15.55 -12.68 -0.30
CA THR A 263 16.10 -13.49 -1.40
C THR A 263 16.83 -12.62 -2.43
N ALA A 264 16.24 -11.49 -2.83
CA ALA A 264 16.89 -10.57 -3.77
C ALA A 264 18.20 -10.01 -3.20
N PHE A 265 18.22 -9.57 -1.96
CA PHE A 265 19.42 -9.02 -1.30
C PHE A 265 20.52 -10.06 -1.10
N ALA A 266 20.16 -11.33 -0.85
CA ALA A 266 21.11 -12.42 -0.69
C ALA A 266 21.94 -12.69 -1.95
N THR A 267 21.48 -12.27 -3.13
CA THR A 267 22.26 -12.37 -4.40
C THR A 267 23.46 -11.41 -4.46
N GLY A 268 23.48 -10.37 -3.61
CA GLY A 268 24.49 -9.30 -3.66
C GLY A 268 24.38 -8.37 -4.88
N LYS A 269 23.28 -8.46 -5.65
CA LYS A 269 23.10 -7.72 -6.93
C LYS A 269 22.05 -6.60 -6.85
N VAL A 270 21.55 -6.27 -5.67
CA VAL A 270 20.65 -5.13 -5.44
C VAL A 270 21.44 -3.99 -4.82
N ASN A 271 21.58 -2.88 -5.53
CA ASN A 271 22.09 -1.61 -5.02
C ASN A 271 20.91 -0.82 -4.45
N LEU A 272 20.64 -0.96 -3.14
CA LEU A 272 19.54 -0.28 -2.49
C LEU A 272 19.92 1.14 -2.06
N THR A 273 19.16 2.13 -2.52
CA THR A 273 19.24 3.53 -2.08
C THR A 273 17.94 3.88 -1.35
N THR A 274 18.01 4.23 -0.08
CA THR A 274 16.85 4.57 0.78
C THR A 274 16.80 6.06 1.08
N MET A 275 15.69 6.53 1.66
CA MET A 275 15.45 7.94 1.95
C MET A 275 15.63 8.82 0.72
N THR A 276 15.33 8.27 -0.48
CA THR A 276 15.59 8.90 -1.75
C THR A 276 14.34 8.86 -2.62
N GLU A 277 13.78 10.02 -2.87
CA GLU A 277 12.64 10.22 -3.75
C GLU A 277 13.12 10.39 -5.20
N VAL A 278 12.50 9.67 -6.13
CA VAL A 278 12.55 10.01 -7.56
C VAL A 278 11.56 11.13 -7.79
N THR A 279 12.06 12.30 -8.13
CA THR A 279 11.23 13.50 -8.30
C THR A 279 10.75 13.72 -9.73
N SER A 280 11.48 13.20 -10.71
CA SER A 280 11.10 13.21 -12.13
C SER A 280 11.74 12.08 -12.92
N ILE A 281 11.11 11.75 -14.05
CA ILE A 281 11.61 10.81 -15.06
C ILE A 281 11.53 11.46 -16.44
N THR A 282 12.62 11.40 -17.19
CA THR A 282 12.72 11.96 -18.56
C THR A 282 13.29 10.92 -19.51
N GLN A 283 12.63 10.68 -20.64
CA GLN A 283 13.18 9.85 -21.70
C GLN A 283 14.16 10.65 -22.56
N GLN A 284 15.37 10.14 -22.73
CA GLN A 284 16.42 10.73 -23.55
C GLN A 284 16.21 10.37 -25.04
N ALA A 285 16.91 11.08 -25.91
CA ALA A 285 16.84 10.85 -27.37
C ALA A 285 17.35 9.45 -27.79
N ASP A 286 18.25 8.86 -27.01
CA ASP A 286 18.78 7.50 -27.21
C ASP A 286 17.87 6.40 -26.64
N GLY A 287 16.70 6.77 -26.09
CA GLY A 287 15.75 5.86 -25.48
C GLY A 287 16.04 5.50 -24.02
N THR A 288 17.13 5.98 -23.44
CA THR A 288 17.41 5.81 -22.00
C THR A 288 16.53 6.74 -21.14
N PHE A 289 16.50 6.51 -19.84
CA PHE A 289 15.71 7.28 -18.89
C PHE A 289 16.61 7.97 -17.87
N SER A 290 16.44 9.28 -17.73
CA SER A 290 17.07 10.07 -16.70
C SER A 290 16.14 10.23 -15.52
N LEU A 291 16.60 9.87 -14.32
CA LEU A 291 15.89 10.04 -13.05
C LEU A 291 16.54 11.15 -12.24
N GLU A 292 15.73 12.09 -11.75
CA GLU A 292 16.18 13.05 -10.75
C GLU A 292 15.86 12.53 -9.35
N LEU A 293 16.85 12.57 -8.48
CA LEU A 293 16.84 11.97 -7.15
C LEU A 293 17.03 13.06 -6.09
N LYS A 294 16.23 12.97 -5.03
CA LYS A 294 16.33 13.82 -3.85
C LYS A 294 16.47 12.94 -2.62
N THR A 295 17.61 13.00 -1.97
CA THR A 295 17.89 12.26 -0.72
C THR A 295 17.70 13.18 0.48
N ILE A 296 17.01 12.68 1.49
CA ILE A 296 16.75 13.40 2.76
C ILE A 296 17.22 12.56 3.95
N ASP A 297 17.43 13.20 5.09
CA ASP A 297 17.59 12.51 6.36
C ASP A 297 16.23 12.18 7.02
N PHE A 298 16.26 11.51 8.16
CA PHE A 298 15.03 11.12 8.88
C PHE A 298 14.19 12.33 9.33
N ARG A 299 14.79 13.51 9.49
CA ARG A 299 14.11 14.76 9.85
C ARG A 299 13.62 15.54 8.63
N GLY A 300 13.92 15.09 7.42
CA GLY A 300 13.54 15.71 6.16
C GLY A 300 14.51 16.78 5.66
N ASN A 301 15.69 16.90 6.27
CA ASN A 301 16.73 17.79 5.76
C ASN A 301 17.28 17.23 4.45
N LEU A 302 17.54 18.11 3.48
CA LEU A 302 18.15 17.73 2.22
C LEU A 302 19.59 17.25 2.46
N VAL A 303 19.86 16.01 2.09
CA VAL A 303 21.21 15.40 2.13
C VAL A 303 21.91 15.56 0.78
N GLY A 304 21.17 15.43 -0.32
CA GLY A 304 21.74 15.57 -1.64
C GLY A 304 20.70 15.45 -2.74
N VAL A 305 21.13 15.85 -3.94
CA VAL A 305 20.40 15.66 -5.19
C VAL A 305 21.33 14.94 -6.17
N ALA A 306 20.78 14.10 -7.03
CA ALA A 306 21.55 13.38 -8.04
C ALA A 306 20.71 13.21 -9.30
N LYS A 307 21.39 13.01 -10.43
CA LYS A 307 20.79 12.62 -11.69
C LYS A 307 21.45 11.32 -12.15
N LYS A 308 20.65 10.28 -12.39
CA LYS A 308 21.13 8.98 -12.86
C LYS A 308 20.40 8.58 -14.13
N VAL A 309 21.10 7.88 -15.02
CA VAL A 309 20.56 7.45 -16.32
C VAL A 309 20.52 5.92 -16.37
N TYR A 310 19.41 5.39 -16.88
CA TYR A 310 19.13 3.95 -16.95
C TYR A 310 18.62 3.55 -18.32
N ASP A 311 18.94 2.33 -18.72
CA ASP A 311 18.46 1.75 -19.98
C ASP A 311 17.06 1.16 -19.82
N ARG A 312 16.70 0.75 -18.61
CA ARG A 312 15.40 0.17 -18.23
C ARG A 312 14.93 0.73 -16.90
N VAL A 313 13.65 1.02 -16.81
CA VAL A 313 13.04 1.51 -15.57
C VAL A 313 11.79 0.71 -15.26
N ILE A 314 11.70 0.19 -14.03
CA ILE A 314 10.54 -0.49 -13.49
C ILE A 314 9.88 0.42 -12.46
N MET A 315 8.68 0.90 -12.78
CA MET A 315 7.83 1.68 -11.90
C MET A 315 7.13 0.73 -10.91
N ALA A 316 7.47 0.82 -9.64
CA ALA A 316 6.92 0.03 -8.56
C ALA A 316 6.61 0.88 -7.32
N ALA A 317 6.34 2.19 -7.55
CA ALA A 317 6.08 3.19 -6.52
C ALA A 317 4.65 3.16 -5.96
N GLY A 318 3.87 2.13 -6.32
CA GLY A 318 2.45 1.98 -5.99
C GLY A 318 1.55 2.87 -6.85
N SER A 319 0.24 2.59 -6.84
CA SER A 319 -0.70 3.26 -7.74
C SER A 319 -0.58 4.79 -7.70
N VAL A 320 -0.41 5.40 -6.53
CA VAL A 320 -0.29 6.87 -6.41
C VAL A 320 1.07 7.36 -6.92
N GLY A 321 2.17 6.75 -6.47
CA GLY A 321 3.53 7.19 -6.81
C GLY A 321 3.86 7.01 -8.30
N THR A 322 3.51 5.85 -8.86
CA THR A 322 3.70 5.54 -10.28
C THR A 322 2.91 6.51 -11.16
N ASN A 323 1.62 6.72 -10.87
CA ASN A 323 0.81 7.66 -11.65
C ASN A 323 1.29 9.10 -11.53
N ARG A 324 1.75 9.53 -10.33
CA ARG A 324 2.29 10.88 -10.14
C ARG A 324 3.49 11.14 -11.06
N LEU A 325 4.47 10.23 -11.08
CA LEU A 325 5.66 10.39 -11.90
C LEU A 325 5.35 10.35 -13.40
N LEU A 326 4.49 9.43 -13.83
CA LEU A 326 4.16 9.29 -15.25
C LEU A 326 3.26 10.41 -15.76
N LEU A 327 2.26 10.86 -14.98
CA LEU A 327 1.41 11.99 -15.37
C LEU A 327 2.18 13.32 -15.38
N GLN A 328 3.11 13.51 -14.46
CA GLN A 328 4.05 14.63 -14.50
C GLN A 328 4.89 14.61 -15.77
N ALA A 329 5.48 13.45 -16.09
CA ALA A 329 6.28 13.28 -17.30
C ALA A 329 5.48 13.51 -18.59
N GLN A 330 4.21 13.09 -18.62
CA GLN A 330 3.29 13.34 -19.72
C GLN A 330 2.98 14.85 -19.86
N ALA A 331 2.64 15.51 -18.77
CA ALA A 331 2.25 16.93 -18.74
C ALA A 331 3.40 17.88 -19.10
N THR A 332 4.64 17.50 -18.75
CA THR A 332 5.85 18.27 -19.07
C THR A 332 6.48 17.92 -20.42
N GLY A 333 5.95 16.88 -21.11
CA GLY A 333 6.56 16.37 -22.33
C GLY A 333 7.90 15.64 -22.13
N ALA A 334 8.24 15.30 -20.88
CA ALA A 334 9.47 14.59 -20.54
C ALA A 334 9.49 13.15 -21.07
N ILE A 335 8.31 12.54 -21.27
CA ILE A 335 8.09 11.30 -22.02
C ILE A 335 6.95 11.55 -23.02
N LYS A 336 7.25 11.54 -24.32
CA LYS A 336 6.34 12.03 -25.35
C LYS A 336 5.18 11.07 -25.70
N ASN A 337 5.40 9.77 -25.64
CA ASN A 337 4.48 8.77 -26.17
C ASN A 337 3.70 8.03 -25.09
N LEU A 338 3.50 8.66 -23.92
CA LEU A 338 2.69 8.06 -22.86
C LEU A 338 1.23 7.95 -23.30
N PRO A 339 0.58 6.79 -23.10
CA PRO A 339 -0.81 6.56 -23.54
C PRO A 339 -1.81 7.54 -22.91
N ALA A 340 -2.84 7.92 -23.65
CA ALA A 340 -3.94 8.76 -23.16
C ALA A 340 -4.78 8.07 -22.04
N THR A 341 -4.67 6.75 -21.92
CA THR A 341 -5.31 5.95 -20.88
C THR A 341 -4.59 6.04 -19.52
N LEU A 342 -3.42 6.69 -19.47
CA LEU A 342 -2.70 6.92 -18.22
C LEU A 342 -3.57 7.72 -17.23
N GLY A 343 -3.56 7.31 -15.98
CA GLY A 343 -4.40 7.87 -14.90
C GLY A 343 -5.81 7.30 -14.83
N THR A 344 -6.31 6.61 -15.88
CA THR A 344 -7.70 6.11 -15.91
C THR A 344 -7.89 4.81 -15.13
N ASN A 345 -9.15 4.45 -14.89
CA ASN A 345 -9.54 3.20 -14.21
C ASN A 345 -8.96 3.05 -12.80
N TRP A 346 -8.75 4.16 -12.09
CA TRP A 346 -8.41 4.13 -10.69
C TRP A 346 -9.61 3.74 -9.81
N GLY A 347 -9.35 3.11 -8.67
CA GLY A 347 -10.35 2.87 -7.65
C GLY A 347 -9.76 2.47 -6.31
N PRO A 348 -10.54 2.66 -5.22
CA PRO A 348 -10.15 2.35 -3.86
C PRO A 348 -10.37 0.87 -3.51
N ASN A 349 -10.41 -0.03 -4.47
CA ASN A 349 -10.80 -1.43 -4.30
C ASN A 349 -12.20 -1.62 -3.69
N GLY A 350 -13.10 -0.65 -3.88
CA GLY A 350 -14.43 -0.67 -3.28
C GLY A 350 -14.45 -0.63 -1.75
N ASN A 351 -13.40 -0.11 -1.12
CA ASN A 351 -13.25 -0.07 0.33
C ASN A 351 -14.31 0.84 0.98
N ILE A 352 -15.07 0.27 1.91
CA ILE A 352 -16.03 0.97 2.77
C ILE A 352 -15.82 0.48 4.20
N MET A 353 -15.45 1.35 5.11
CA MET A 353 -15.35 0.94 6.52
C MET A 353 -16.68 1.19 7.24
N VAL A 354 -17.06 0.24 8.10
CA VAL A 354 -18.28 0.31 8.89
C VAL A 354 -18.00 -0.14 10.33
N ALA A 355 -18.63 0.55 11.29
CA ALA A 355 -18.58 0.20 12.69
C ALA A 355 -19.98 -0.23 13.18
N ARG A 356 -20.00 -1.27 14.02
CA ARG A 356 -21.23 -1.81 14.61
C ARG A 356 -21.12 -1.86 16.13
N ASN A 357 -22.16 -1.43 16.82
CA ASN A 357 -22.38 -1.77 18.22
C ASN A 357 -22.96 -3.18 18.28
N VAL A 358 -22.44 -4.03 19.14
CA VAL A 358 -22.87 -5.42 19.25
C VAL A 358 -23.27 -5.73 20.69
N ALA A 359 -24.32 -6.55 20.88
CA ALA A 359 -24.82 -6.87 22.23
C ALA A 359 -23.83 -7.73 23.03
N ALA A 360 -23.13 -8.63 22.34
CA ALA A 360 -22.15 -9.52 22.97
C ALA A 360 -20.77 -8.85 23.14
N ALA A 361 -19.98 -9.37 24.07
CA ALA A 361 -18.63 -8.91 24.31
C ALA A 361 -17.72 -9.16 23.10
N THR A 362 -16.99 -8.11 22.67
CA THR A 362 -16.00 -8.18 21.58
C THR A 362 -14.58 -8.43 22.08
N GLY A 363 -14.36 -8.25 23.37
CA GLY A 363 -13.05 -8.29 24.02
C GLY A 363 -12.36 -6.92 24.00
N GLY A 364 -11.68 -6.57 25.09
CA GLY A 364 -10.94 -5.32 25.20
C GLY A 364 -9.67 -5.28 24.36
N TYR A 365 -9.19 -6.44 23.97
CA TYR A 365 -7.94 -6.60 23.20
C TYR A 365 -8.27 -7.35 21.91
N GLN A 366 -8.77 -6.64 20.91
CA GLN A 366 -8.89 -7.23 19.58
C GLN A 366 -7.49 -7.35 18.96
N SER A 367 -7.24 -8.47 18.27
CA SER A 367 -5.95 -8.70 17.62
C SER A 367 -5.65 -7.59 16.60
N GLY A 368 -4.41 -7.15 16.56
CA GLY A 368 -3.89 -6.33 15.46
C GLY A 368 -3.74 -7.10 14.15
N ILE A 369 -4.00 -8.40 14.14
CA ILE A 369 -3.96 -9.27 12.97
C ILE A 369 -5.39 -9.60 12.56
N PRO A 370 -5.93 -9.05 11.46
CA PRO A 370 -7.18 -9.51 10.91
C PRO A 370 -7.06 -10.97 10.50
N ALA A 371 -7.97 -11.80 10.97
CA ALA A 371 -7.93 -13.23 10.69
C ALA A 371 -9.25 -13.77 10.13
N MET A 372 -10.30 -12.95 10.11
CA MET A 372 -11.66 -13.35 9.71
C MET A 372 -12.14 -12.49 8.55
N GLY A 373 -12.69 -13.14 7.52
CA GLY A 373 -13.45 -12.54 6.44
C GLY A 373 -14.84 -13.13 6.36
N VAL A 374 -15.81 -12.29 6.06
CA VAL A 374 -17.22 -12.64 5.80
C VAL A 374 -17.54 -12.26 4.37
N SER A 375 -18.18 -13.13 3.60
CA SER A 375 -18.41 -12.88 2.17
C SER A 375 -19.78 -13.35 1.67
N ASN A 376 -20.20 -12.74 0.55
CA ASN A 376 -21.32 -13.18 -0.27
C ASN A 376 -20.91 -13.28 -1.74
N TRP A 377 -19.81 -13.93 -2.03
CA TRP A 377 -19.26 -14.02 -3.39
C TRP A 377 -20.17 -14.73 -4.40
N ASP A 378 -21.19 -15.43 -3.95
CA ASP A 378 -22.29 -15.96 -4.75
C ASP A 378 -23.19 -14.85 -5.37
N ASN A 379 -23.15 -13.64 -4.82
CA ASN A 379 -23.78 -12.46 -5.40
C ASN A 379 -22.83 -11.76 -6.39
N SER A 380 -22.83 -12.17 -7.64
CA SER A 380 -21.92 -11.64 -8.67
C SER A 380 -22.06 -10.13 -8.95
N THR A 381 -23.23 -9.55 -8.71
CA THR A 381 -23.50 -8.12 -8.95
C THR A 381 -23.04 -7.25 -7.79
N ASN A 382 -23.37 -7.65 -6.55
CA ASN A 382 -23.11 -6.89 -5.32
C ASN A 382 -22.26 -7.71 -4.34
N SER A 383 -21.21 -8.37 -4.83
CA SER A 383 -20.31 -9.12 -3.97
C SER A 383 -19.61 -8.20 -2.99
N VAL A 384 -19.50 -8.68 -1.76
CA VAL A 384 -18.79 -8.04 -0.65
C VAL A 384 -17.90 -9.07 0.01
N PHE A 385 -16.66 -8.70 0.25
CA PHE A 385 -15.78 -9.36 1.20
C PHE A 385 -15.50 -8.38 2.33
N ALA A 386 -16.02 -8.68 3.53
CA ALA A 386 -15.86 -7.85 4.71
C ALA A 386 -14.83 -8.47 5.65
N GLU A 387 -13.68 -7.85 5.76
CA GLU A 387 -12.66 -8.23 6.74
C GLU A 387 -12.86 -7.51 8.06
N LEU A 388 -12.48 -8.15 9.17
CA LEU A 388 -12.47 -7.52 10.46
C LEU A 388 -11.27 -6.59 10.59
N ALA A 389 -11.53 -5.36 11.00
CA ALA A 389 -10.48 -4.41 11.39
C ALA A 389 -10.34 -4.41 12.92
N PRO A 390 -9.12 -4.36 13.46
CA PRO A 390 -8.90 -4.36 14.91
C PRO A 390 -9.35 -3.05 15.55
N PHE A 391 -9.88 -3.15 16.77
CA PHE A 391 -10.22 -2.00 17.61
C PHE A 391 -9.57 -2.17 18.99
N PRO A 392 -8.28 -1.87 19.16
CA PRO A 392 -7.51 -2.12 20.38
C PRO A 392 -7.73 -0.99 21.41
N ALA A 393 -8.92 -0.92 22.00
CA ALA A 393 -9.24 0.11 23.00
C ALA A 393 -8.71 -0.20 24.41
N GLY A 394 -8.25 -1.42 24.68
CA GLY A 394 -7.84 -1.88 26.01
C GLY A 394 -9.01 -2.23 26.93
N ILE A 395 -10.22 -1.79 26.62
CA ILE A 395 -11.48 -2.12 27.29
C ILE A 395 -12.48 -2.64 26.28
N ASP A 396 -13.46 -3.44 26.73
CA ASP A 396 -14.51 -3.95 25.83
C ASP A 396 -15.55 -2.88 25.54
N MET A 397 -15.42 -2.24 24.40
CA MET A 397 -16.36 -1.22 23.92
C MET A 397 -17.58 -1.82 23.21
N ARG A 398 -17.65 -3.15 23.05
CA ARG A 398 -18.67 -3.83 22.24
C ARG A 398 -18.83 -3.26 20.83
N ILE A 399 -17.71 -2.85 20.24
CA ILE A 399 -17.62 -2.31 18.88
C ILE A 399 -16.91 -3.31 17.99
N GLY A 400 -17.49 -3.59 16.84
CA GLY A 400 -16.89 -4.36 15.77
C GLY A 400 -16.66 -3.49 14.54
N LEU A 401 -15.44 -3.48 14.04
CA LEU A 401 -15.06 -2.78 12.81
C LEU A 401 -14.94 -3.77 11.66
N TYR A 402 -15.42 -3.34 10.48
CA TYR A 402 -15.29 -4.09 9.24
C TYR A 402 -14.79 -3.18 8.12
N LEU A 403 -13.84 -3.66 7.35
CA LEU A 403 -13.51 -3.11 6.06
C LEU A 403 -14.21 -3.96 4.99
N ALA A 404 -15.30 -3.45 4.45
CA ALA A 404 -16.02 -4.06 3.35
C ALA A 404 -15.33 -3.71 2.03
N ILE A 405 -14.90 -4.72 1.28
CA ILE A 405 -14.38 -4.62 -0.08
C ILE A 405 -15.53 -4.99 -1.02
N THR A 406 -16.05 -4.00 -1.73
CA THR A 406 -17.30 -4.11 -2.50
C THR A 406 -17.04 -4.17 -4.01
N ASN A 407 -17.95 -4.76 -4.77
CA ASN A 407 -17.91 -4.77 -6.23
C ASN A 407 -18.40 -3.43 -6.83
N ASN A 408 -17.81 -2.30 -6.39
CA ASN A 408 -18.16 -0.99 -6.93
C ASN A 408 -17.81 -0.92 -8.43
N PRO A 409 -18.79 -0.62 -9.34
CA PRO A 409 -18.53 -0.53 -10.78
C PRO A 409 -17.81 0.76 -11.17
N ASN A 410 -17.91 1.81 -10.38
CA ASN A 410 -17.39 3.13 -10.72
C ASN A 410 -15.84 3.17 -10.67
N LYS A 411 -15.30 4.04 -11.52
CA LYS A 411 -13.86 4.26 -11.64
C LYS A 411 -13.55 5.75 -11.49
N GLY A 412 -12.42 6.04 -10.88
CA GLY A 412 -11.81 7.36 -10.82
C GLY A 412 -10.74 7.53 -11.89
N LYS A 413 -10.18 8.73 -11.91
CA LYS A 413 -9.09 9.12 -12.79
C LYS A 413 -8.13 10.04 -12.07
N PHE A 414 -6.83 9.78 -12.19
CA PHE A 414 -5.79 10.74 -11.88
C PHE A 414 -5.56 11.68 -13.07
N THR A 415 -5.36 12.96 -12.78
CA THR A 415 -4.97 13.98 -13.73
C THR A 415 -3.84 14.83 -13.16
N TRP A 416 -3.04 15.44 -14.03
CA TRP A 416 -2.01 16.38 -13.62
C TRP A 416 -2.50 17.81 -13.79
N ASN A 417 -2.52 18.59 -12.72
CA ASN A 417 -2.82 20.00 -12.77
C ASN A 417 -1.52 20.79 -12.97
N GLN A 418 -1.32 21.36 -14.15
CA GLN A 418 -0.10 22.10 -14.48
C GLN A 418 0.04 23.40 -13.68
N SER A 419 -1.07 24.03 -13.29
CA SER A 419 -1.04 25.30 -12.58
C SER A 419 -0.57 25.15 -11.13
N THR A 420 -0.90 24.01 -10.49
CA THR A 420 -0.49 23.71 -9.12
C THR A 420 0.73 22.80 -9.05
N GLY A 421 1.12 22.16 -10.17
CA GLY A 421 2.18 21.16 -10.19
C GLY A 421 1.85 19.91 -9.38
N SER A 422 0.59 19.53 -9.29
CA SER A 422 0.13 18.43 -8.46
C SER A 422 -0.81 17.47 -9.19
N MET A 423 -0.86 16.22 -8.71
CA MET A 423 -1.78 15.21 -9.19
C MET A 423 -3.13 15.37 -8.47
N GLU A 424 -4.20 15.36 -9.22
CA GLU A 424 -5.58 15.40 -8.74
C GLU A 424 -6.27 14.05 -8.96
N LEU A 425 -7.31 13.77 -8.16
CA LEU A 425 -8.11 12.55 -8.26
C LEU A 425 -9.58 12.89 -8.42
N ASP A 426 -10.19 12.42 -9.49
CA ASP A 426 -11.62 12.45 -9.73
C ASP A 426 -12.29 11.25 -9.05
N TRP A 427 -12.55 11.40 -7.75
CA TRP A 427 -13.31 10.46 -6.92
C TRP A 427 -14.14 11.22 -5.90
N ASP A 428 -15.42 10.87 -5.78
CA ASP A 428 -16.37 11.54 -4.89
C ASP A 428 -17.38 10.55 -4.27
N SER A 429 -18.30 11.07 -3.48
CA SER A 429 -19.36 10.29 -2.85
C SER A 429 -20.36 9.68 -3.85
N VAL A 430 -20.55 10.28 -5.02
CA VAL A 430 -21.41 9.74 -6.09
C VAL A 430 -20.77 8.47 -6.67
N LYS A 431 -19.47 8.51 -6.93
CA LYS A 431 -18.72 7.33 -7.37
C LYS A 431 -18.64 6.25 -6.28
N ALA A 432 -18.58 6.63 -5.01
CA ALA A 432 -18.57 5.70 -3.88
C ALA A 432 -19.94 5.06 -3.59
N ALA A 433 -21.05 5.72 -3.96
CA ALA A 433 -22.40 5.34 -3.56
C ALA A 433 -22.80 3.87 -3.84
N PRO A 434 -22.46 3.25 -4.99
CA PRO A 434 -22.80 1.83 -5.21
C PRO A 434 -22.08 0.91 -4.20
N GLY A 435 -20.84 1.21 -3.85
CA GLY A 435 -20.08 0.46 -2.83
C GLY A 435 -20.70 0.62 -1.44
N VAL A 436 -21.10 1.84 -1.07
CA VAL A 436 -21.80 2.11 0.18
C VAL A 436 -23.13 1.34 0.25
N ALA A 437 -23.90 1.33 -0.82
CA ALA A 437 -25.16 0.60 -0.91
C ALA A 437 -24.97 -0.92 -0.74
N ALA A 438 -23.95 -1.49 -1.41
CA ALA A 438 -23.61 -2.91 -1.29
C ALA A 438 -23.18 -3.27 0.14
N ALA A 439 -22.27 -2.48 0.73
CA ALA A 439 -21.83 -2.66 2.12
C ALA A 439 -23.01 -2.55 3.11
N LYS A 440 -23.91 -1.57 2.89
CA LYS A 440 -25.11 -1.40 3.73
C LYS A 440 -26.02 -2.62 3.65
N ALA A 441 -26.39 -3.06 2.45
CA ALA A 441 -27.26 -4.22 2.27
C ALA A 441 -26.68 -5.49 2.91
N PHE A 442 -25.36 -5.69 2.80
CA PHE A 442 -24.63 -6.78 3.43
C PHE A 442 -24.71 -6.71 4.96
N MET A 443 -24.42 -5.54 5.56
CA MET A 443 -24.42 -5.36 7.00
C MET A 443 -25.83 -5.32 7.60
N ASP A 444 -26.83 -4.80 6.88
CA ASP A 444 -28.24 -4.84 7.29
C ASP A 444 -28.72 -6.30 7.51
N LYS A 445 -28.32 -7.22 6.61
CA LYS A 445 -28.64 -8.63 6.75
C LYS A 445 -27.98 -9.26 8.00
N ILE A 446 -26.73 -8.89 8.28
CA ILE A 446 -26.06 -9.34 9.51
C ILE A 446 -26.75 -8.76 10.75
N ASN A 447 -27.11 -7.47 10.74
CA ASN A 447 -27.80 -6.83 11.87
C ASN A 447 -29.18 -7.45 12.12
N ALA A 448 -29.97 -7.68 11.08
CA ALA A 448 -31.30 -8.28 11.19
C ALA A 448 -31.26 -9.69 11.81
N ALA A 449 -30.23 -10.49 11.48
CA ALA A 449 -30.05 -11.82 12.03
C ALA A 449 -29.50 -11.83 13.48
N ASN A 450 -29.06 -10.68 14.01
CA ASN A 450 -28.40 -10.57 15.31
C ASN A 450 -29.03 -9.43 16.14
N PRO A 451 -30.17 -9.65 16.80
CA PRO A 451 -30.84 -8.63 17.62
C PRO A 451 -29.93 -7.97 18.66
N GLY A 452 -30.15 -6.68 18.93
CA GLY A 452 -29.31 -5.88 19.81
C GLY A 452 -28.03 -5.34 19.17
N THR A 453 -27.89 -5.47 17.85
CA THR A 453 -26.83 -4.82 17.07
C THR A 453 -27.35 -3.58 16.35
N SER A 454 -26.49 -2.59 16.18
CA SER A 454 -26.79 -1.35 15.45
C SER A 454 -25.53 -0.78 14.81
N TYR A 455 -25.70 0.19 13.93
CA TYR A 455 -24.55 0.94 13.43
C TYR A 455 -24.00 1.89 14.49
N ASN A 456 -22.68 2.00 14.55
CA ASN A 456 -22.01 3.05 15.31
C ASN A 456 -21.71 4.24 14.39
N THR A 457 -22.32 5.38 14.66
CA THR A 457 -22.19 6.60 13.85
C THR A 457 -21.20 7.61 14.43
N GLY A 458 -20.53 7.26 15.54
CA GLY A 458 -19.64 8.18 16.25
C GLY A 458 -18.14 8.02 15.98
N LEU A 459 -17.73 7.02 15.18
CA LEU A 459 -16.31 6.69 14.99
C LEU A 459 -15.66 7.34 13.78
N PHE A 460 -16.43 7.63 12.73
CA PHE A 460 -15.89 8.16 11.49
C PHE A 460 -16.11 9.67 11.37
N GLN A 461 -15.28 10.31 10.55
CA GLN A 461 -15.38 11.74 10.24
C GLN A 461 -16.82 12.09 9.78
N ASP A 462 -17.32 13.25 10.17
CA ASP A 462 -18.64 13.77 9.83
C ASP A 462 -19.80 12.85 10.26
N ARG A 463 -19.56 12.00 11.28
CA ARG A 463 -20.52 11.01 11.78
C ARG A 463 -21.06 10.06 10.70
N LYS A 464 -20.27 9.80 9.66
CA LYS A 464 -20.63 8.83 8.64
C LYS A 464 -20.80 7.44 9.24
N THR A 465 -21.86 6.75 8.84
CA THR A 465 -22.07 5.33 9.18
C THR A 465 -21.14 4.44 8.36
N PHE A 466 -20.93 4.81 7.09
CA PHE A 466 -20.09 4.12 6.13
C PHE A 466 -19.02 5.08 5.64
N ALA A 467 -17.78 4.82 6.02
CA ALA A 467 -16.65 5.66 5.64
C ALA A 467 -16.14 5.27 4.26
N ASP A 468 -16.35 6.17 3.31
CA ASP A 468 -16.08 6.04 1.87
C ASP A 468 -14.96 6.98 1.38
N TYR A 469 -14.33 7.71 2.30
CA TYR A 469 -13.38 8.81 2.03
C TYR A 469 -11.91 8.44 2.22
N PHE A 470 -11.62 7.15 2.42
CA PHE A 470 -10.24 6.68 2.50
C PHE A 470 -10.07 5.26 1.97
N THR A 471 -8.83 4.91 1.62
CA THR A 471 -8.46 3.55 1.21
C THR A 471 -7.03 3.20 1.64
N TYR A 472 -6.82 1.90 1.88
CA TYR A 472 -5.50 1.25 1.98
C TYR A 472 -5.14 0.47 0.70
N HIS A 473 -6.04 0.43 -0.29
CA HIS A 473 -5.97 -0.42 -1.47
C HIS A 473 -6.09 0.39 -2.78
N PRO A 474 -5.19 1.38 -3.02
CA PRO A 474 -5.24 2.15 -4.27
C PRO A 474 -4.83 1.27 -5.45
N LEU A 475 -5.68 1.17 -6.47
CA LEU A 475 -5.49 0.35 -7.67
C LEU A 475 -5.77 1.16 -8.94
N GLY A 476 -5.10 0.83 -10.04
CA GLY A 476 -5.35 1.42 -11.34
C GLY A 476 -4.53 2.67 -11.64
N GLY A 477 -4.81 3.24 -12.80
CA GLY A 477 -4.12 4.40 -13.38
C GLY A 477 -3.08 4.05 -14.45
N ALA A 478 -2.51 2.83 -14.44
CA ALA A 478 -1.65 2.36 -15.53
C ALA A 478 -2.01 0.89 -15.87
N VAL A 479 -3.27 0.68 -16.24
CA VAL A 479 -3.91 -0.62 -16.32
C VAL A 479 -3.28 -1.51 -17.39
N ILE A 480 -3.10 -2.80 -17.02
CA ILE A 480 -2.57 -3.84 -17.89
C ILE A 480 -3.49 -4.08 -19.10
N GLY A 481 -2.92 -4.16 -20.30
CA GLY A 481 -3.66 -4.27 -21.54
C GLY A 481 -4.19 -2.93 -22.09
N GLU A 482 -4.24 -1.88 -21.26
CA GLU A 482 -4.68 -0.52 -21.67
C GLU A 482 -3.50 0.45 -21.76
N THR A 483 -2.96 0.88 -20.65
CA THR A 483 -1.78 1.77 -20.58
C THR A 483 -0.49 1.00 -20.80
N THR A 484 -0.43 -0.23 -20.31
CA THR A 484 0.68 -1.14 -20.58
C THR A 484 0.23 -2.25 -21.54
N ASP A 485 1.18 -2.98 -22.09
CA ASP A 485 0.93 -4.27 -22.72
C ASP A 485 0.54 -5.33 -21.65
N LEU A 486 0.33 -6.56 -22.09
CA LEU A 486 -0.04 -7.66 -21.18
C LEU A 486 1.09 -8.13 -20.25
N ASN A 487 2.30 -7.59 -20.36
CA ASN A 487 3.45 -7.91 -19.54
C ASN A 487 3.95 -6.72 -18.71
N GLY A 488 3.21 -5.61 -18.73
CA GLY A 488 3.50 -4.43 -17.92
C GLY A 488 4.44 -3.41 -18.58
N GLU A 489 4.88 -3.57 -19.85
CA GLU A 489 5.62 -2.54 -20.56
C GLU A 489 4.67 -1.41 -21.00
N VAL A 490 5.03 -0.16 -20.74
CA VAL A 490 4.23 1.01 -21.11
C VAL A 490 4.15 1.13 -22.63
N LYS A 491 2.93 1.12 -23.19
CA LYS A 491 2.73 1.20 -24.62
C LYS A 491 3.34 2.49 -25.21
N GLY A 492 4.10 2.35 -26.28
CA GLY A 492 4.77 3.48 -26.92
C GLY A 492 6.06 3.97 -26.24
N VAL A 493 6.46 3.35 -25.10
CA VAL A 493 7.66 3.73 -24.35
C VAL A 493 8.51 2.49 -24.02
N PRO A 494 9.24 1.94 -24.99
CA PRO A 494 10.06 0.75 -24.79
C PRO A 494 11.07 0.92 -23.65
N GLY A 495 11.18 -0.09 -22.77
CA GLY A 495 12.10 -0.08 -21.64
C GLY A 495 11.55 0.53 -20.37
N LEU A 496 10.31 1.03 -20.40
CA LEU A 496 9.58 1.50 -19.20
C LEU A 496 8.49 0.49 -18.83
N PHE A 497 8.55 -0.02 -17.61
CA PHE A 497 7.64 -1.07 -17.12
C PHE A 497 6.90 -0.61 -15.88
N VAL A 498 5.69 -1.13 -15.65
CA VAL A 498 4.90 -0.94 -14.43
C VAL A 498 4.73 -2.30 -13.75
N MET A 499 5.08 -2.38 -12.45
CA MET A 499 4.99 -3.60 -11.65
C MET A 499 4.41 -3.30 -10.26
N ASP A 500 3.21 -2.75 -10.19
CA ASP A 500 2.52 -2.46 -8.92
C ASP A 500 0.99 -2.47 -9.09
N GLY A 501 0.27 -1.99 -8.07
CA GLY A 501 -1.19 -1.92 -8.07
C GLY A 501 -1.80 -1.04 -9.18
N SER A 502 -1.00 -0.24 -9.88
CA SER A 502 -1.48 0.54 -11.04
C SER A 502 -1.99 -0.35 -12.17
N LEU A 503 -1.50 -1.59 -12.28
CA LEU A 503 -1.88 -2.54 -13.33
C LEU A 503 -3.31 -3.08 -13.17
N ILE A 504 -3.89 -3.02 -11.96
CA ILE A 504 -5.20 -3.61 -11.65
C ILE A 504 -6.30 -2.55 -11.78
N PRO A 505 -7.36 -2.75 -12.58
CA PRO A 505 -8.34 -1.70 -12.88
C PRO A 505 -9.27 -1.39 -11.70
N GLY A 506 -8.74 -0.74 -10.67
CA GLY A 506 -9.45 -0.09 -9.57
C GLY A 506 -10.11 -0.99 -8.53
N LYS A 507 -10.17 -2.31 -8.72
CA LYS A 507 -10.71 -3.28 -7.77
C LYS A 507 -10.22 -4.70 -8.05
N ILE A 508 -10.24 -5.56 -7.02
CA ILE A 508 -9.96 -7.00 -7.15
C ILE A 508 -10.81 -7.85 -6.18
N GLY A 509 -11.68 -7.23 -5.38
CA GLY A 509 -12.66 -7.90 -4.51
C GLY A 509 -12.12 -8.46 -3.20
N VAL A 510 -10.82 -8.42 -2.99
CA VAL A 510 -10.09 -8.85 -1.78
C VAL A 510 -8.88 -7.95 -1.57
N ASN A 511 -8.09 -8.18 -0.53
CA ASN A 511 -6.81 -7.49 -0.33
C ASN A 511 -5.89 -7.69 -1.54
N PRO A 512 -5.32 -6.63 -2.12
CA PRO A 512 -4.74 -6.71 -3.47
C PRO A 512 -3.31 -7.26 -3.53
N PHE A 513 -2.57 -7.33 -2.42
CA PHE A 513 -1.14 -7.57 -2.49
C PHE A 513 -0.73 -8.96 -3.04
N VAL A 514 -1.54 -10.00 -2.81
CA VAL A 514 -1.31 -11.33 -3.41
C VAL A 514 -1.46 -11.23 -4.93
N THR A 515 -2.49 -10.54 -5.41
CA THR A 515 -2.72 -10.34 -6.85
C THR A 515 -1.61 -9.49 -7.48
N ILE A 516 -1.18 -8.40 -6.83
CA ILE A 516 -0.05 -7.58 -7.29
C ILE A 516 1.21 -8.44 -7.43
N THR A 517 1.50 -9.27 -6.42
CA THR A 517 2.64 -10.19 -6.44
C THR A 517 2.53 -11.20 -7.57
N ALA A 518 1.37 -11.85 -7.73
CA ALA A 518 1.16 -12.87 -8.76
C ALA A 518 1.27 -12.30 -10.19
N ILE A 519 0.73 -11.10 -10.45
CA ILE A 519 0.87 -10.42 -11.74
C ILE A 519 2.33 -10.04 -11.99
N ALA A 520 3.05 -9.55 -10.98
CA ALA A 520 4.47 -9.23 -11.12
C ALA A 520 5.32 -10.48 -11.40
N GLU A 521 5.06 -11.62 -10.74
CA GLU A 521 5.70 -12.90 -11.03
C GLU A 521 5.52 -13.31 -12.50
N ARG A 522 4.27 -13.26 -12.98
CA ARG A 522 3.93 -13.58 -14.37
C ARG A 522 4.62 -12.64 -15.35
N ASN A 523 4.56 -11.36 -15.10
CA ASN A 523 5.10 -10.37 -16.01
C ASN A 523 6.63 -10.48 -16.08
N MET A 524 7.31 -10.65 -14.94
CA MET A 524 8.77 -10.82 -14.92
C MET A 524 9.21 -12.10 -15.63
N ASP A 525 8.54 -13.24 -15.46
CA ASP A 525 8.84 -14.47 -16.20
C ASP A 525 8.78 -14.22 -17.72
N ARG A 526 7.72 -13.58 -18.19
CA ARG A 526 7.52 -13.30 -19.63
C ARG A 526 8.51 -12.29 -20.19
N LEU A 527 8.80 -11.22 -19.45
CA LEU A 527 9.77 -10.20 -19.87
C LEU A 527 11.20 -10.75 -19.92
N LEU A 528 11.58 -11.59 -18.95
CA LEU A 528 12.87 -12.26 -18.94
C LEU A 528 12.98 -13.26 -20.09
N ALA A 529 11.95 -14.06 -20.34
CA ALA A 529 11.92 -15.00 -21.47
C ALA A 529 12.00 -14.29 -22.82
N ALA A 530 11.44 -13.09 -22.94
CA ALA A 530 11.51 -12.24 -24.14
C ALA A 530 12.80 -11.41 -24.25
N GLY A 531 13.77 -11.56 -23.33
CA GLY A 531 15.04 -10.84 -23.36
C GLY A 531 14.93 -9.32 -23.20
N ARG A 532 13.88 -8.81 -22.52
CA ARG A 532 13.62 -7.36 -22.45
C ARG A 532 14.65 -6.58 -21.62
N PHE A 533 15.47 -7.27 -20.85
CA PHE A 533 16.52 -6.69 -20.00
C PHE A 533 17.96 -6.99 -20.53
N SER A 534 18.08 -7.72 -21.63
CA SER A 534 19.36 -8.01 -22.28
C SER A 534 19.88 -6.82 -23.06
#